data_013c722256fbc15d3c64a7933082fb93
#
_entry.id   013c722256fbc15d3c64a7933082fb93
#
_cell.length_a   1.000
_cell.length_b   1.000
_cell.length_c   1.000
_cell.angle_alpha   90.00
_cell.angle_beta   90.00
_cell.angle_gamma   90.00
#
_symmetry.space_group_name_H-M   'P 1'
#
loop_
_entity.id
_entity.type
_entity.pdbx_description
1 polymer ?
#
loop_
_entity_poly.entity_id
_entity_poly.type
_entity_poly.pdbx_seq_one_letter_code
_entity_poly.pdbx_strand_id
1 'polypeptide(L)'
;MFEPNLDAIASWIRGKGYRSAAVQLPEGLKMDALRISDFLSNSTDAEIMILGDPCYGACDLFVDYKRYADALVHLGHSPIHPQEDDGDVLFIEVRVDADIDDAVMKAAERLPKRIGLLATIQYV
;
A
#
# COMPACT_ATOMS: atom_id res chain seq x y z
N MET A 1 13.65 -3.37 -3.01
CA MET A 1 12.52 -4.31 -2.79
C MET A 1 11.38 -3.53 -2.18
N PHE A 2 10.14 -3.83 -2.51
CA PHE A 2 9.00 -3.16 -1.87
C PHE A 2 8.64 -3.91 -0.59
N GLU A 3 8.62 -3.25 0.55
CA GLU A 3 8.21 -3.88 1.81
C GLU A 3 7.08 -3.09 2.47
N PRO A 4 5.83 -3.60 2.38
CA PRO A 4 4.74 -3.03 3.15
C PRO A 4 4.91 -3.37 4.64
N ASN A 5 4.50 -2.46 5.51
CA ASN A 5 4.49 -2.70 6.95
C ASN A 5 3.33 -3.64 7.34
N LEU A 6 3.55 -4.95 7.18
CA LEU A 6 2.54 -5.97 7.44
C LEU A 6 2.12 -6.05 8.91
N ASP A 7 3.04 -5.76 9.85
CA ASP A 7 2.73 -5.73 11.29
C ASP A 7 1.74 -4.62 11.64
N ALA A 8 1.87 -3.45 11.00
CA ALA A 8 0.92 -2.36 11.17
C ALA A 8 -0.47 -2.74 10.67
N ILE A 9 -0.55 -3.42 9.52
CA ILE A 9 -1.82 -3.93 8.96
C ILE A 9 -2.47 -4.92 9.91
N ALA A 10 -1.71 -5.93 10.37
CA ALA A 10 -2.21 -6.94 11.30
C ALA A 10 -2.68 -6.33 12.61
N SER A 11 -1.94 -5.35 13.14
CA SER A 11 -2.31 -4.63 14.37
C SER A 11 -3.58 -3.82 14.20
N TRP A 12 -3.78 -3.18 13.05
CA TRP A 12 -4.99 -2.43 12.75
C TRP A 12 -6.21 -3.35 12.62
N ILE A 13 -6.10 -4.48 11.90
CA ILE A 13 -7.17 -5.48 11.77
C ILE A 13 -7.60 -5.98 13.15
N ARG A 14 -6.63 -6.40 14.00
CA ARG A 14 -6.90 -6.88 15.37
C ARG A 14 -7.51 -5.78 16.24
N GLY A 15 -6.95 -4.58 16.19
CA GLY A 15 -7.39 -3.45 17.03
C GLY A 15 -8.81 -3.01 16.76
N LYS A 16 -9.28 -3.16 15.54
CA LYS A 16 -10.67 -2.89 15.12
C LYS A 16 -11.60 -4.10 15.29
N GLY A 17 -11.05 -5.29 15.47
CA GLY A 17 -11.83 -6.52 15.63
C GLY A 17 -12.51 -6.99 14.33
N TYR A 18 -11.95 -6.65 13.17
CA TYR A 18 -12.47 -7.12 11.89
C TYR A 18 -12.34 -8.63 11.75
N ARG A 19 -13.37 -9.25 11.17
CA ARG A 19 -13.44 -10.69 10.92
C ARG A 19 -13.04 -11.04 9.50
N SER A 20 -13.02 -10.05 8.61
CA SER A 20 -12.59 -10.19 7.23
C SER A 20 -11.94 -8.90 6.73
N ALA A 21 -10.93 -9.03 5.89
CA ALA A 21 -10.26 -7.89 5.26
C ALA A 21 -9.95 -8.20 3.79
N ALA A 22 -10.38 -7.31 2.90
CA ALA A 22 -9.95 -7.30 1.52
C ALA A 22 -8.62 -6.55 1.41
N VAL A 23 -7.69 -7.08 0.62
CA VAL A 23 -6.39 -6.47 0.37
C VAL A 23 -6.26 -6.16 -1.10
N GLN A 24 -6.15 -4.88 -1.42
CA GLN A 24 -5.93 -4.37 -2.77
C GLN A 24 -4.46 -4.07 -2.97
N LEU A 25 -3.86 -4.72 -3.97
CA LEU A 25 -2.45 -4.62 -4.29
C LEU A 25 -2.24 -3.89 -5.62
N PRO A 26 -1.30 -2.95 -5.70
CA PRO A 26 -0.85 -2.45 -6.99
C PRO A 26 -0.21 -3.57 -7.81
N GLU A 27 -0.23 -3.42 -9.15
CA GLU A 27 0.29 -4.45 -10.06
C GLU A 27 1.70 -4.92 -9.70
N GLY A 28 2.58 -4.00 -9.27
CA GLY A 28 3.95 -4.32 -8.88
C GLY A 28 4.09 -5.19 -7.63
N LEU A 29 3.05 -5.32 -6.81
CA LEU A 29 3.05 -6.13 -5.58
C LEU A 29 2.23 -7.43 -5.70
N LYS A 30 1.58 -7.68 -6.83
CA LYS A 30 0.74 -8.89 -6.98
C LYS A 30 1.52 -10.19 -6.89
N MET A 31 2.81 -10.18 -7.21
CA MET A 31 3.67 -11.35 -7.03
C MET A 31 3.88 -11.70 -5.54
N ASP A 32 3.71 -10.74 -4.64
CA ASP A 32 3.80 -10.92 -3.18
C ASP A 32 2.46 -11.31 -2.53
N ALA A 33 1.39 -11.43 -3.30
CA ALA A 33 0.02 -11.62 -2.78
C ALA A 33 -0.09 -12.79 -1.79
N LEU A 34 0.49 -13.95 -2.12
CA LEU A 34 0.45 -15.12 -1.24
C LEU A 34 1.23 -14.86 0.07
N ARG A 35 2.42 -14.28 -0.01
CA ARG A 35 3.23 -13.94 1.16
C ARG A 35 2.48 -12.99 2.10
N ILE A 36 1.84 -11.97 1.53
CA ILE A 36 1.05 -10.98 2.28
C ILE A 36 -0.17 -11.64 2.92
N SER A 37 -0.91 -12.42 2.15
CA SER A 37 -2.09 -13.16 2.64
C SER A 37 -1.73 -14.12 3.76
N ASP A 38 -0.69 -14.93 3.59
CA ASP A 38 -0.25 -15.90 4.58
C ASP A 38 0.19 -15.21 5.88
N PHE A 39 0.96 -14.11 5.77
CA PHE A 39 1.38 -13.35 6.94
C PHE A 39 0.17 -12.81 7.72
N LEU A 40 -0.77 -12.16 7.04
CA LEU A 40 -1.93 -11.56 7.68
C LEU A 40 -2.87 -12.61 8.28
N SER A 41 -3.10 -13.72 7.57
CA SER A 41 -3.92 -14.83 8.06
C SER A 41 -3.31 -15.51 9.29
N ASN A 42 -1.98 -15.63 9.35
CA ASN A 42 -1.29 -16.19 10.52
C ASN A 42 -1.18 -15.20 11.68
N SER A 43 -1.28 -13.91 11.41
CA SER A 43 -1.13 -12.84 12.40
C SER A 43 -2.44 -12.29 12.93
N THR A 44 -3.56 -12.68 12.34
CA THR A 44 -4.91 -12.22 12.72
C THR A 44 -5.89 -13.38 12.70
N ASP A 45 -7.06 -13.21 13.35
CA ASP A 45 -8.17 -14.17 13.23
C ASP A 45 -9.12 -13.85 12.06
N ALA A 46 -8.74 -12.88 11.19
CA ALA A 46 -9.56 -12.44 10.09
C ALA A 46 -9.35 -13.30 8.84
N GLU A 47 -10.42 -13.49 8.08
CA GLU A 47 -10.35 -14.02 6.72
C GLU A 47 -9.73 -12.96 5.79
N ILE A 48 -8.64 -13.29 5.10
CA ILE A 48 -7.93 -12.38 4.21
C ILE A 48 -8.26 -12.70 2.74
N MET A 49 -8.77 -11.70 2.05
CA MET A 49 -9.16 -11.79 0.63
C MET A 49 -8.25 -10.88 -0.21
N ILE A 50 -7.56 -11.44 -1.19
CA ILE A 50 -6.78 -10.64 -2.15
C ILE A 50 -7.67 -10.25 -3.34
N LEU A 51 -7.73 -8.95 -3.64
CA LEU A 51 -8.44 -8.46 -4.82
C LEU A 51 -7.59 -8.64 -6.08
N GLY A 52 -8.15 -9.32 -7.08
CA GLY A 52 -7.46 -9.62 -8.35
C GLY A 52 -7.51 -8.49 -9.38
N ASP A 53 -8.39 -7.51 -9.19
CA ASP A 53 -8.57 -6.41 -10.15
C ASP A 53 -7.30 -5.58 -10.32
N PRO A 54 -7.08 -5.00 -11.53
CA PRO A 54 -5.97 -4.10 -11.77
C PRO A 54 -6.01 -2.89 -10.82
N CYS A 55 -4.84 -2.51 -10.28
CA CYS A 55 -4.70 -1.34 -9.42
C CYS A 55 -3.40 -0.61 -9.77
N TYR A 56 -3.51 0.61 -10.24
CA TYR A 56 -2.39 1.47 -10.66
C TYR A 56 -2.31 2.76 -9.85
N GLY A 57 -3.32 3.07 -9.06
CA GLY A 57 -3.38 4.30 -8.27
C GLY A 57 -4.46 4.26 -7.20
N ALA A 58 -4.49 5.28 -6.34
CA ALA A 58 -5.54 5.43 -5.34
C ALA A 58 -6.93 5.67 -5.97
N CYS A 59 -7.00 6.14 -7.23
CA CYS A 59 -8.25 6.26 -7.98
C CYS A 59 -8.90 4.91 -8.31
N ASP A 60 -8.16 3.80 -8.21
CA ASP A 60 -8.67 2.45 -8.44
C ASP A 60 -9.21 1.81 -7.14
N LEU A 61 -9.43 2.59 -6.09
CA LEU A 61 -9.93 2.11 -4.81
C LEU A 61 -11.21 1.29 -5.00
N PHE A 62 -11.22 0.07 -4.46
CA PHE A 62 -12.38 -0.81 -4.54
C PHE A 62 -13.45 -0.41 -3.52
N VAL A 63 -14.31 0.53 -3.90
CA VAL A 63 -15.31 1.14 -3.02
C VAL A 63 -16.43 0.19 -2.56
N ASP A 64 -16.67 -0.88 -3.30
CA ASP A 64 -17.72 -1.88 -2.99
C ASP A 64 -17.25 -2.99 -2.03
N TYR A 65 -16.08 -2.83 -1.39
CA TYR A 65 -15.46 -3.87 -0.55
C TYR A 65 -16.37 -4.35 0.59
N LYS A 66 -17.23 -3.49 1.14
CA LYS A 66 -18.18 -3.84 2.22
C LYS A 66 -19.18 -4.94 1.87
N ARG A 67 -19.30 -5.27 0.58
CA ARG A 67 -20.11 -6.41 0.12
C ARG A 67 -19.41 -7.75 0.34
N TYR A 68 -18.11 -7.73 0.60
CA TYR A 68 -17.24 -8.92 0.64
C TYR A 68 -16.44 -9.02 1.93
N ALA A 69 -16.06 -7.90 2.54
CA ALA A 69 -15.22 -7.85 3.73
C ALA A 69 -15.60 -6.68 4.65
N ASP A 70 -15.24 -6.79 5.92
CA ASP A 70 -15.48 -5.73 6.91
C ASP A 70 -14.58 -4.52 6.67
N ALA A 71 -13.38 -4.75 6.14
CA ALA A 71 -12.36 -3.74 5.95
C ALA A 71 -11.63 -3.88 4.59
N LEU A 72 -11.03 -2.77 4.15
CA LEU A 72 -10.16 -2.73 2.97
C LEU A 72 -8.78 -2.22 3.36
N VAL A 73 -7.75 -2.96 2.96
CA VAL A 73 -6.35 -2.52 3.02
C VAL A 73 -5.89 -2.20 1.60
N HIS A 74 -5.60 -0.94 1.33
CA HIS A 74 -5.10 -0.47 0.04
C HIS A 74 -3.61 -0.18 0.15
N LEU A 75 -2.79 -1.00 -0.53
CA LEU A 75 -1.34 -0.87 -0.49
C LEU A 75 -0.80 0.01 -1.61
N GLY A 76 0.32 0.66 -1.35
CA GLY A 76 1.16 1.33 -2.33
C GLY A 76 0.82 2.78 -2.61
N HIS A 77 -0.32 3.28 -2.15
CA HIS A 77 -0.77 4.63 -2.46
C HIS A 77 -1.23 5.37 -1.21
N SER A 78 -1.24 6.71 -1.29
CA SER A 78 -1.89 7.58 -0.30
C SER A 78 -3.32 7.91 -0.75
N PRO A 79 -4.26 8.19 0.16
CA PRO A 79 -5.61 8.59 -0.20
C PRO A 79 -5.60 9.91 -1.01
N ILE A 80 -6.44 10.00 -2.04
CA ILE A 80 -6.58 11.23 -2.83
C ILE A 80 -7.50 12.22 -2.12
N HIS A 81 -8.57 11.71 -1.50
CA HIS A 81 -9.54 12.52 -0.77
C HIS A 81 -9.71 12.02 0.66
N PRO A 82 -9.82 12.93 1.66
CA PRO A 82 -10.07 12.54 3.05
C PRO A 82 -11.36 11.73 3.26
N GLN A 83 -12.32 11.81 2.32
CA GLN A 83 -13.60 11.10 2.37
C GLN A 83 -13.51 9.63 1.93
N GLU A 84 -12.37 9.20 1.38
CA GLU A 84 -12.12 7.81 1.03
C GLU A 84 -11.79 6.96 2.27
N ASP A 85 -11.47 7.60 3.38
CA ASP A 85 -11.30 6.97 4.68
C ASP A 85 -12.61 7.04 5.47
N ASP A 86 -13.45 6.02 5.32
CA ASP A 86 -14.67 5.85 6.13
C ASP A 86 -14.38 5.17 7.49
N GLY A 87 -13.12 5.06 7.86
CA GLY A 87 -12.64 4.42 9.09
C GLY A 87 -12.41 2.91 8.96
N ASP A 88 -12.84 2.30 7.86
CA ASP A 88 -12.67 0.87 7.57
C ASP A 88 -11.78 0.63 6.35
N VAL A 89 -11.16 1.68 5.82
CA VAL A 89 -10.12 1.63 4.78
C VAL A 89 -8.77 2.02 5.39
N LEU A 90 -7.77 1.19 5.21
CA LEU A 90 -6.39 1.47 5.59
C LEU A 90 -5.53 1.65 4.35
N PHE A 91 -4.96 2.84 4.18
CA PHE A 91 -3.93 3.08 3.17
C PHE A 91 -2.55 2.83 3.75
N ILE A 92 -1.78 1.99 3.09
CA ILE A 92 -0.38 1.70 3.45
C ILE A 92 0.53 2.12 2.30
N GLU A 93 1.29 3.16 2.53
CA GLU A 93 2.33 3.59 1.60
C GLU A 93 3.43 2.53 1.51
N VAL A 94 3.91 2.28 0.31
CA VAL A 94 5.02 1.35 0.07
C VAL A 94 6.12 2.12 -0.63
N ARG A 95 7.31 2.11 -0.06
CA ARG A 95 8.48 2.80 -0.62
C ARG A 95 9.40 1.82 -1.33
N VAL A 96 10.09 2.34 -2.34
CA VAL A 96 11.13 1.58 -3.03
C VAL A 96 12.41 1.66 -2.21
N ASP A 97 12.90 0.51 -1.78
CA ASP A 97 14.25 0.39 -1.25
C ASP A 97 15.20 0.12 -2.44
N ALA A 98 15.73 1.19 -3.01
CA ALA A 98 16.69 1.17 -4.09
C ALA A 98 17.87 2.08 -3.77
N ASP A 99 19.08 1.57 -3.91
CA ASP A 99 20.27 2.39 -3.86
C ASP A 99 20.36 3.23 -5.13
N ILE A 100 20.05 4.53 -5.00
CA ILE A 100 20.07 5.50 -6.09
C ILE A 100 21.14 6.59 -5.91
N ASP A 101 21.99 6.47 -4.90
CA ASP A 101 22.94 7.52 -4.51
C ASP A 101 23.87 7.89 -5.66
N ASP A 102 24.43 6.93 -6.36
CA ASP A 102 25.27 7.16 -7.54
C ASP A 102 24.53 7.89 -8.67
N ALA A 103 23.26 7.56 -8.89
CA ALA A 103 22.46 8.22 -9.93
C ALA A 103 22.15 9.66 -9.53
N VAL A 104 21.82 9.91 -8.28
CA VAL A 104 21.58 11.24 -7.73
C VAL A 104 22.82 12.11 -7.80
N MET A 105 23.98 11.59 -7.41
CA MET A 105 25.25 12.31 -7.47
C MET A 105 25.61 12.72 -8.91
N LYS A 106 25.50 11.81 -9.86
CA LYS A 106 25.74 12.10 -11.29
C LYS A 106 24.75 13.10 -11.86
N ALA A 107 23.49 13.06 -11.42
CA ALA A 107 22.49 14.04 -11.85
C ALA A 107 22.78 15.42 -11.27
N ALA A 108 23.21 15.49 -10.00
CA ALA A 108 23.51 16.74 -9.31
C ALA A 108 24.61 17.57 -10.00
N GLU A 109 25.60 16.90 -10.64
CA GLU A 109 26.64 17.58 -11.42
C GLU A 109 26.10 18.37 -12.63
N ARG A 110 24.93 18.00 -13.14
CA ARG A 110 24.31 18.55 -14.35
C ARG A 110 23.14 19.47 -14.06
N LEU A 111 22.66 19.48 -12.83
CA LEU A 111 21.50 20.25 -12.41
C LEU A 111 21.89 21.66 -11.92
N PRO A 112 21.01 22.65 -12.05
CA PRO A 112 21.24 23.97 -11.46
C PRO A 112 21.29 23.88 -9.94
N LYS A 113 21.92 24.87 -9.28
CA LYS A 113 22.09 24.90 -7.81
C LYS A 113 20.77 24.96 -7.02
N ARG A 114 19.69 25.39 -7.65
CA ARG A 114 18.36 25.44 -7.05
C ARG A 114 17.41 24.66 -7.95
N ILE A 115 16.85 23.59 -7.43
CA ILE A 115 15.88 22.74 -8.10
C ILE A 115 14.65 22.57 -7.22
N GLY A 116 13.49 22.38 -7.85
CA GLY A 116 12.31 21.81 -7.20
C GLY A 116 12.27 20.31 -7.46
N LEU A 117 11.99 19.52 -6.43
CA LEU A 117 11.82 18.08 -6.56
C LEU A 117 10.34 17.75 -6.42
N LEU A 118 9.83 16.95 -7.36
CA LEU A 118 8.50 16.35 -7.29
C LEU A 118 8.66 14.86 -7.52
N ALA A 119 8.16 14.06 -6.60
CA ALA A 119 8.17 12.61 -6.69
C ALA A 119 6.88 12.02 -6.12
N THR A 120 6.55 10.81 -6.55
CA THR A 120 5.49 10.03 -5.91
C THR A 120 6.00 9.44 -4.59
N ILE A 121 5.09 9.12 -3.67
CA ILE A 121 5.45 8.65 -2.31
C ILE A 121 6.35 7.40 -2.32
N GLN A 122 6.28 6.60 -3.37
CA GLN A 122 7.11 5.39 -3.51
C GLN A 122 8.60 5.71 -3.61
N TYR A 123 8.96 6.93 -4.03
CA TYR A 123 10.33 7.37 -4.31
C TYR A 123 10.79 8.55 -3.44
N VAL A 124 10.17 8.77 -2.30
CA VAL A 124 10.52 9.85 -1.35
C VAL A 124 11.25 9.30 -0.14
#